data_ef52c55e370642ab285f51e641cccd7a
#
_entry.id   ef52c55e370642ab285f51e641cccd7a
#
_cell.length_a   1.000
_cell.length_b   1.000
_cell.length_c   1.000
_cell.angle_alpha   90.00
_cell.angle_beta   90.00
_cell.angle_gamma   90.00
#
_symmetry.space_group_name_H-M   'P 1'
#
loop_
_entity.id
_entity.type
_entity.pdbx_description
1 polymer ?
#
loop_
_entity_poly.entity_id
_entity_poly.type
_entity_poly.pdbx_seq_one_letter_code
_entity_poly.pdbx_strand_id
1 'polypeptide(L)'
;MKTRIAVLVSGGGTNLQALLEAEAAGKIPPGENSLVLANNPGAYALERAKSFGVPGAVVTKKECGGSQEKFEDTIQAVLERNGTDMIILAGFMSILSERFTSRWPGRIINIHPRLIPAFCGEGFYGLRVHEAALQRGVKLTGATVHFVNEIPDGGPIILQKAVEVREGDTPEILQRRVMEQAEWLLLPQAAEIVAEQLQNQ
;
A
#
# COMPACT_ATOMS: atom_id res chain seq x y z
N MET A 1 -20.82 8.51 8.17
CA MET A 1 -19.55 8.43 8.92
C MET A 1 -18.41 8.33 7.92
N LYS A 2 -17.20 8.77 8.26
CA LYS A 2 -16.04 8.55 7.38
C LYS A 2 -15.64 7.07 7.37
N THR A 3 -15.17 6.58 6.23
CA THR A 3 -14.57 5.25 6.10
C THR A 3 -13.24 5.22 6.85
N ARG A 4 -13.08 4.34 7.82
CA ARG A 4 -11.89 4.21 8.65
C ARG A 4 -10.84 3.37 7.95
N ILE A 5 -9.72 4.00 7.58
CA ILE A 5 -8.65 3.39 6.80
C ILE A 5 -7.50 2.99 7.72
N ALA A 6 -7.10 1.72 7.67
CA ALA A 6 -5.84 1.25 8.24
C ALA A 6 -4.78 1.10 7.16
N VAL A 7 -3.61 1.71 7.36
CA VAL A 7 -2.49 1.63 6.42
C VAL A 7 -1.43 0.68 6.97
N LEU A 8 -1.15 -0.42 6.24
CA LEU A 8 -0.14 -1.41 6.60
C LEU A 8 1.17 -1.09 5.89
N VAL A 9 2.27 -1.08 6.65
CA VAL A 9 3.59 -0.63 6.21
C VAL A 9 4.71 -1.54 6.73
N SER A 10 5.89 -1.51 6.07
CA SER A 10 7.08 -2.23 6.56
C SER A 10 8.32 -1.34 6.75
N GLY A 11 8.34 -0.14 6.18
CA GLY A 11 9.55 0.67 6.10
C GLY A 11 9.35 2.18 6.18
N GLY A 12 9.91 2.91 5.22
CA GLY A 12 9.98 4.38 5.22
C GLY A 12 8.66 5.13 5.14
N GLY A 13 7.61 4.54 4.54
CA GLY A 13 6.26 5.09 4.51
C GLY A 13 6.07 6.33 3.62
N THR A 14 6.75 6.41 2.48
CA THR A 14 6.56 7.53 1.55
C THR A 14 5.17 7.58 0.95
N ASN A 15 4.58 6.43 0.64
CA ASN A 15 3.18 6.31 0.21
C ASN A 15 2.19 6.63 1.33
N LEU A 16 2.50 6.26 2.58
CA LEU A 16 1.73 6.71 3.75
C LEU A 16 1.77 8.24 3.88
N GLN A 17 2.94 8.86 3.71
CA GLN A 17 3.06 10.32 3.75
C GLN A 17 2.12 10.99 2.75
N ALA A 18 2.06 10.49 1.51
CA ALA A 18 1.16 11.02 0.49
C ALA A 18 -0.33 10.89 0.88
N LEU A 19 -0.72 9.78 1.54
CA LEU A 19 -2.08 9.61 2.07
C LEU A 19 -2.40 10.62 3.18
N LEU A 20 -1.48 10.79 4.14
CA LEU A 20 -1.66 11.70 5.28
C LEU A 20 -1.76 13.16 4.83
N GLU A 21 -0.90 13.57 3.89
CA GLU A 21 -0.94 14.92 3.30
C GLU A 21 -2.21 15.15 2.47
N ALA A 22 -2.65 14.15 1.72
CA ALA A 22 -3.88 14.23 0.93
C ALA A 22 -5.12 14.35 1.84
N GLU A 23 -5.18 13.61 2.94
CA GLU A 23 -6.25 13.73 3.93
C GLU A 23 -6.24 15.12 4.58
N ALA A 24 -5.08 15.59 5.04
CA ALA A 24 -4.93 16.92 5.64
C ALA A 24 -5.34 18.05 4.67
N ALA A 25 -5.14 17.83 3.35
CA ALA A 25 -5.57 18.76 2.30
C ALA A 25 -7.05 18.58 1.88
N GLY A 26 -7.82 17.70 2.55
CA GLY A 26 -9.22 17.43 2.24
C GLY A 26 -9.46 16.70 0.91
N LYS A 27 -8.47 15.98 0.41
CA LYS A 27 -8.55 15.24 -0.87
C LYS A 27 -9.09 13.81 -0.73
N ILE A 28 -9.36 13.36 0.50
CA ILE A 28 -9.98 12.06 0.77
C ILE A 28 -11.19 12.29 1.69
N PRO A 29 -12.19 13.07 1.26
CA PRO A 29 -13.30 13.48 2.15
C PRO A 29 -14.12 12.31 2.70
N PRO A 30 -14.35 11.18 1.97
CA PRO A 30 -15.08 10.04 2.51
C PRO A 30 -14.25 9.17 3.46
N GLY A 31 -12.91 9.33 3.50
CA GLY A 31 -12.00 8.49 4.30
C GLY A 31 -11.30 9.25 5.43
N GLU A 32 -10.80 8.49 6.41
CA GLU A 32 -9.84 8.97 7.42
C GLU A 32 -8.80 7.89 7.71
N ASN A 33 -7.51 8.27 7.75
CA ASN A 33 -6.44 7.37 8.17
C ASN A 33 -6.51 7.18 9.69
N SER A 34 -7.13 6.11 10.13
CA SER A 34 -7.45 5.86 11.54
C SER A 34 -6.40 5.02 12.28
N LEU A 35 -5.52 4.35 11.54
CA LEU A 35 -4.47 3.47 12.08
C LEU A 35 -3.33 3.30 11.08
N VAL A 36 -2.10 3.30 11.58
CA VAL A 36 -0.93 2.80 10.84
C VAL A 36 -0.39 1.56 11.56
N LEU A 37 -0.35 0.41 10.86
CA LEU A 37 0.15 -0.84 11.39
C LEU A 37 1.44 -1.23 10.68
N ALA A 38 2.54 -1.38 11.45
CA ALA A 38 3.83 -1.81 10.94
C ALA A 38 4.13 -3.25 11.34
N ASN A 39 4.73 -4.03 10.42
CA ASN A 39 5.28 -5.35 10.73
C ASN A 39 6.76 -5.31 11.17
N ASN A 40 7.31 -4.11 11.31
CA ASN A 40 8.67 -3.83 11.75
C ASN A 40 8.65 -2.66 12.74
N PRO A 41 9.14 -2.83 13.98
CA PRO A 41 9.15 -1.77 14.98
C PRO A 41 10.06 -0.58 14.60
N GLY A 42 11.04 -0.80 13.72
CA GLY A 42 11.91 0.25 13.19
C GLY A 42 11.36 0.98 11.96
N ALA A 43 10.11 0.77 11.58
CA ALA A 43 9.52 1.42 10.43
C ALA A 43 9.35 2.93 10.66
N TYR A 44 10.05 3.76 9.87
CA TYR A 44 9.94 5.23 9.96
C TYR A 44 8.51 5.74 9.67
N ALA A 45 7.71 4.92 9.00
CA ALA A 45 6.28 5.18 8.80
C ALA A 45 5.52 5.45 10.11
N LEU A 46 5.93 4.87 11.24
CA LEU A 46 5.33 5.13 12.56
C LEU A 46 5.59 6.56 13.05
N GLU A 47 6.77 7.11 12.78
CA GLU A 47 7.08 8.52 13.09
C GLU A 47 6.25 9.47 12.21
N ARG A 48 6.03 9.11 10.95
CA ARG A 48 5.12 9.87 10.06
C ARG A 48 3.69 9.87 10.59
N ALA A 49 3.17 8.71 10.97
CA ALA A 49 1.84 8.59 11.56
C ALA A 49 1.70 9.48 12.80
N LYS A 50 2.68 9.41 13.70
CA LYS A 50 2.72 10.22 14.93
C LYS A 50 2.70 11.72 14.64
N SER A 51 3.43 12.19 13.63
CA SER A 51 3.47 13.61 13.26
C SER A 51 2.13 14.15 12.74
N PHE A 52 1.26 13.28 12.24
CA PHE A 52 -0.11 13.60 11.82
C PHE A 52 -1.18 13.23 12.87
N GLY A 53 -0.78 12.76 14.06
CA GLY A 53 -1.71 12.37 15.12
C GLY A 53 -2.44 11.05 14.87
N VAL A 54 -1.98 10.24 13.91
CA VAL A 54 -2.59 8.94 13.60
C VAL A 54 -1.98 7.87 14.51
N PRO A 55 -2.81 7.03 15.18
CA PRO A 55 -2.33 5.95 16.01
C PRO A 55 -1.46 4.96 15.24
N GLY A 56 -0.33 4.54 15.85
CA GLY A 56 0.54 3.49 15.34
C GLY A 56 0.42 2.19 16.13
N ALA A 57 0.48 1.06 15.44
CA ALA A 57 0.58 -0.26 16.04
C ALA A 57 1.72 -1.06 15.40
N VAL A 58 2.31 -1.99 16.16
CA VAL A 58 3.33 -2.90 15.65
C VAL A 58 2.87 -4.32 15.88
N VAL A 59 2.91 -5.14 14.83
CA VAL A 59 2.65 -6.58 14.88
C VAL A 59 3.74 -7.26 14.08
N THR A 60 4.63 -8.01 14.74
CA THR A 60 5.72 -8.70 14.06
C THR A 60 5.47 -10.21 14.00
N LYS A 61 5.85 -10.84 12.90
CA LYS A 61 5.76 -12.29 12.75
C LYS A 61 6.60 -13.02 13.80
N LYS A 62 7.71 -12.39 14.24
CA LYS A 62 8.58 -12.92 15.30
C LYS A 62 7.85 -13.03 16.64
N GLU A 63 7.14 -12.00 17.07
CA GLU A 63 6.34 -12.00 18.31
C GLU A 63 5.19 -13.00 18.27
N CYS A 64 4.71 -13.33 17.05
CA CYS A 64 3.71 -14.38 16.81
C CYS A 64 4.33 -15.79 16.70
N GLY A 65 5.57 -15.99 17.14
CA GLY A 65 6.27 -17.27 17.10
C GLY A 65 6.59 -17.77 15.68
N GLY A 66 6.67 -16.89 14.69
CA GLY A 66 6.91 -17.22 13.28
C GLY A 66 5.66 -17.73 12.53
N SER A 67 4.55 -17.92 13.22
CA SER A 67 3.30 -18.43 12.65
C SER A 67 2.61 -17.36 11.80
N GLN A 68 2.33 -17.68 10.54
CA GLN A 68 1.55 -16.83 9.64
C GLN A 68 0.13 -16.61 10.19
N GLU A 69 -0.49 -17.67 10.63
CA GLU A 69 -1.86 -17.64 11.17
C GLU A 69 -1.99 -16.71 12.39
N LYS A 70 -1.12 -16.89 13.39
CA LYS A 70 -1.11 -16.02 14.59
C LYS A 70 -0.79 -14.56 14.24
N PHE A 71 0.10 -14.34 13.29
CA PHE A 71 0.43 -13.00 12.81
C PHE A 71 -0.79 -12.31 12.21
N GLU A 72 -1.49 -12.98 11.30
CA GLU A 72 -2.70 -12.47 10.66
C GLU A 72 -3.87 -12.31 11.65
N ASP A 73 -4.05 -13.24 12.59
CA ASP A 73 -5.08 -13.11 13.63
C ASP A 73 -4.79 -11.92 14.57
N THR A 74 -3.52 -11.65 14.86
CA THR A 74 -3.14 -10.48 15.65
C THR A 74 -3.42 -9.18 14.87
N ILE A 75 -3.06 -9.13 13.59
CA ILE A 75 -3.42 -7.99 12.72
C ILE A 75 -4.94 -7.80 12.70
N GLN A 76 -5.70 -8.87 12.45
CA GLN A 76 -7.16 -8.84 12.41
C GLN A 76 -7.75 -8.24 13.71
N ALA A 77 -7.29 -8.70 14.87
CA ALA A 77 -7.76 -8.21 16.17
C ALA A 77 -7.43 -6.72 16.39
N VAL A 78 -6.31 -6.22 15.86
CA VAL A 78 -5.95 -4.80 15.92
C VAL A 78 -6.86 -3.98 15.01
N LEU A 79 -7.12 -4.44 13.79
CA LEU A 79 -8.00 -3.79 12.83
C LEU A 79 -9.45 -3.70 13.34
N GLU A 80 -9.97 -4.80 13.90
CA GLU A 80 -11.33 -4.85 14.49
C GLU A 80 -11.49 -3.89 15.66
N ARG A 81 -10.51 -3.88 16.59
CA ARG A 81 -10.53 -2.94 17.73
C ARG A 81 -10.47 -1.47 17.29
N ASN A 82 -9.83 -1.21 16.15
CA ASN A 82 -9.80 0.12 15.57
C ASN A 82 -11.09 0.47 14.84
N GLY A 83 -11.99 -0.49 14.59
CA GLY A 83 -13.18 -0.30 13.75
C GLY A 83 -12.80 0.02 12.30
N THR A 84 -11.80 -0.68 11.77
CA THR A 84 -11.31 -0.48 10.40
C THR A 84 -12.34 -0.94 9.38
N ASP A 85 -12.61 -0.12 8.37
CA ASP A 85 -13.49 -0.43 7.25
C ASP A 85 -12.71 -0.84 6.00
N MET A 86 -11.50 -0.28 5.82
CA MET A 86 -10.68 -0.44 4.62
C MET A 86 -9.20 -0.58 5.01
N ILE A 87 -8.47 -1.39 4.26
CA ILE A 87 -7.03 -1.61 4.43
C ILE A 87 -6.28 -1.12 3.19
N ILE A 88 -5.19 -0.38 3.40
CA ILE A 88 -4.25 0.02 2.34
C ILE A 88 -2.89 -0.62 2.62
N LEU A 89 -2.37 -1.39 1.67
CA LEU A 89 -1.00 -1.87 1.70
C LEU A 89 -0.10 -0.82 1.03
N ALA A 90 0.74 -0.16 1.83
CA ALA A 90 1.65 0.89 1.37
C ALA A 90 3.11 0.50 1.62
N GLY A 91 3.63 -0.42 0.80
CA GLY A 91 4.93 -1.02 1.01
C GLY A 91 4.95 -2.01 2.17
N PHE A 92 3.90 -2.80 2.31
CA PHE A 92 3.79 -3.89 3.26
C PHE A 92 4.40 -5.17 2.67
N MET A 93 5.52 -5.62 3.24
CA MET A 93 6.35 -6.68 2.67
C MET A 93 5.90 -8.10 3.04
N SER A 94 4.91 -8.26 3.92
CA SER A 94 4.36 -9.58 4.25
C SER A 94 3.22 -9.94 3.28
N ILE A 95 3.29 -11.14 2.71
CA ILE A 95 2.19 -11.69 1.91
C ILE A 95 1.07 -12.09 2.88
N LEU A 96 -0.15 -11.66 2.56
CA LEU A 96 -1.36 -12.02 3.29
C LEU A 96 -1.98 -13.27 2.66
N SER A 97 -2.40 -14.20 3.50
CA SER A 97 -3.02 -15.45 3.03
C SER A 97 -4.47 -15.23 2.54
N GLU A 98 -4.98 -16.19 1.77
CA GLU A 98 -6.38 -16.25 1.37
C GLU A 98 -7.32 -16.18 2.58
N ARG A 99 -6.96 -16.86 3.69
CA ARG A 99 -7.72 -16.84 4.95
C ARG A 99 -7.89 -15.41 5.50
N PHE A 100 -6.89 -14.55 5.33
CA PHE A 100 -6.98 -13.15 5.73
C PHE A 100 -7.74 -12.32 4.69
N THR A 101 -7.36 -12.40 3.41
CA THR A 101 -7.93 -11.55 2.36
C THR A 101 -9.43 -11.79 2.15
N SER A 102 -9.88 -13.04 2.31
CA SER A 102 -11.31 -13.40 2.19
C SER A 102 -12.22 -12.78 3.25
N ARG A 103 -11.67 -12.30 4.37
CA ARG A 103 -12.43 -11.55 5.40
C ARG A 103 -12.69 -10.09 5.00
N TRP A 104 -11.98 -9.60 3.99
CA TRP A 104 -12.00 -8.20 3.55
C TRP A 104 -12.33 -8.05 2.06
N PRO A 105 -13.40 -8.67 1.54
CA PRO A 105 -13.70 -8.67 0.11
C PRO A 105 -13.95 -7.24 -0.40
N GLY A 106 -13.16 -6.80 -1.39
CA GLY A 106 -13.25 -5.44 -1.95
C GLY A 106 -12.82 -4.31 -1.00
N ARG A 107 -12.12 -4.62 0.10
CA ARG A 107 -11.73 -3.65 1.14
C ARG A 107 -10.22 -3.54 1.35
N ILE A 108 -9.41 -4.31 0.65
CA ILE A 108 -7.94 -4.21 0.67
C ILE A 108 -7.48 -3.70 -0.67
N ILE A 109 -6.69 -2.63 -0.67
CA ILE A 109 -6.00 -2.14 -1.86
C ILE A 109 -4.49 -2.11 -1.66
N ASN A 110 -3.75 -2.26 -2.74
CA ASN A 110 -2.29 -2.20 -2.76
C ASN A 110 -1.80 -1.24 -3.83
N ILE A 111 -0.74 -0.50 -3.53
CA ILE A 111 0.03 0.28 -4.51
C ILE A 111 1.27 -0.49 -4.92
N HIS A 112 1.49 -0.61 -6.22
CA HIS A 112 2.62 -1.33 -6.80
C HIS A 112 3.37 -0.46 -7.80
N PRO A 113 4.73 -0.35 -7.72
CA PRO A 113 5.51 0.58 -8.55
C PRO A 113 5.75 0.03 -9.96
N ARG A 114 4.69 -0.44 -10.64
CA ARG A 114 4.73 -0.96 -12.02
C ARG A 114 3.35 -0.95 -12.69
N LEU A 115 3.36 -1.12 -14.00
CA LEU A 115 2.13 -1.33 -14.78
C LEU A 115 1.80 -2.83 -14.83
N ILE A 116 0.94 -3.30 -13.90
CA ILE A 116 0.47 -4.69 -13.89
C ILE A 116 -0.22 -5.00 -15.25
N PRO A 117 0.04 -6.15 -15.90
CA PRO A 117 0.74 -7.35 -15.41
C PRO A 117 2.25 -7.41 -15.68
N ALA A 118 2.90 -6.35 -16.14
CA ALA A 118 4.34 -6.38 -16.40
C ALA A 118 5.15 -6.44 -15.09
N PHE A 119 6.22 -7.26 -15.08
CA PHE A 119 7.14 -7.43 -13.95
C PHE A 119 6.45 -7.80 -12.63
N CYS A 120 5.41 -8.66 -12.68
CA CYS A 120 4.69 -9.21 -11.54
C CYS A 120 5.29 -10.51 -11.03
N GLY A 121 4.98 -10.87 -9.76
CA GLY A 121 5.35 -12.13 -9.15
C GLY A 121 6.45 -12.02 -8.09
N GLU A 122 6.87 -13.17 -7.57
CA GLU A 122 7.86 -13.27 -6.51
C GLU A 122 9.21 -12.64 -6.89
N GLY A 123 9.81 -11.91 -5.95
CA GLY A 123 11.13 -11.31 -6.10
C GLY A 123 11.15 -9.89 -6.67
N PHE A 124 10.05 -9.39 -7.20
CA PHE A 124 9.96 -8.03 -7.73
C PHE A 124 9.40 -7.05 -6.68
N TYR A 125 10.26 -6.44 -5.89
CA TYR A 125 9.89 -5.43 -4.88
C TYR A 125 10.97 -4.35 -4.75
N GLY A 126 10.57 -3.18 -4.28
CA GLY A 126 11.46 -2.06 -4.04
C GLY A 126 12.25 -1.66 -5.30
N LEU A 127 13.55 -1.49 -5.18
CA LEU A 127 14.42 -1.04 -6.27
C LEU A 127 14.53 -2.07 -7.41
N ARG A 128 14.40 -3.38 -7.11
CA ARG A 128 14.50 -4.47 -8.10
C ARG A 128 13.53 -4.35 -9.26
N VAL A 129 12.36 -3.75 -9.03
CA VAL A 129 11.37 -3.50 -10.08
C VAL A 129 11.93 -2.55 -11.14
N HIS A 130 12.61 -1.49 -10.70
CA HIS A 130 13.17 -0.47 -11.57
C HIS A 130 14.43 -0.97 -12.27
N GLU A 131 15.25 -1.77 -11.58
CA GLU A 131 16.38 -2.48 -12.17
C GLU A 131 15.93 -3.37 -13.33
N ALA A 132 14.91 -4.19 -13.11
CA ALA A 132 14.37 -5.09 -14.13
C ALA A 132 13.77 -4.32 -15.33
N ALA A 133 13.07 -3.22 -15.08
CA ALA A 133 12.52 -2.37 -16.12
C ALA A 133 13.62 -1.77 -17.00
N LEU A 134 14.69 -1.25 -16.39
CA LEU A 134 15.86 -0.70 -17.10
C LEU A 134 16.61 -1.80 -17.87
N GLN A 135 16.85 -2.95 -17.24
CA GLN A 135 17.55 -4.08 -17.87
C GLN A 135 16.76 -4.60 -19.09
N ARG A 136 15.43 -4.60 -19.03
CA ARG A 136 14.58 -5.00 -20.15
C ARG A 136 14.53 -3.96 -21.27
N GLY A 137 14.89 -2.71 -20.98
CA GLY A 137 14.89 -1.61 -21.93
C GLY A 137 13.49 -1.10 -22.26
N VAL A 138 12.50 -1.25 -21.33
CA VAL A 138 11.16 -0.72 -21.52
C VAL A 138 11.20 0.81 -21.61
N LYS A 139 10.29 1.39 -22.39
CA LYS A 139 10.20 2.84 -22.55
C LYS A 139 9.18 3.46 -21.60
N LEU A 140 8.26 2.66 -21.09
CA LEU A 140 7.26 3.04 -20.11
C LEU A 140 7.27 2.07 -18.93
N THR A 141 7.20 2.63 -17.74
CA THR A 141 6.89 1.96 -16.47
C THR A 141 5.76 2.75 -15.79
N GLY A 142 5.56 2.61 -14.49
CA GLY A 142 4.53 3.39 -13.81
C GLY A 142 4.14 2.79 -12.48
N ALA A 143 2.91 3.04 -12.07
CA ALA A 143 2.33 2.46 -10.86
C ALA A 143 0.90 1.96 -11.11
N THR A 144 0.49 1.00 -10.30
CA THR A 144 -0.86 0.41 -10.29
C THR A 144 -1.39 0.39 -8.86
N VAL A 145 -2.63 0.84 -8.67
CA VAL A 145 -3.42 0.54 -7.47
C VAL A 145 -4.46 -0.51 -7.86
N HIS A 146 -4.52 -1.59 -7.10
CA HIS A 146 -5.43 -2.70 -7.35
C HIS A 146 -6.02 -3.23 -6.05
N PHE A 147 -7.16 -3.91 -6.15
CA PHE A 147 -7.69 -4.70 -5.05
C PHE A 147 -6.79 -5.90 -4.79
N VAL A 148 -6.70 -6.29 -3.51
CA VAL A 148 -5.93 -7.47 -3.10
C VAL A 148 -6.88 -8.65 -2.93
N ASN A 149 -6.48 -9.78 -3.52
CA ASN A 149 -7.11 -11.08 -3.37
C ASN A 149 -6.06 -12.14 -3.00
N GLU A 150 -6.39 -13.42 -3.11
CA GLU A 150 -5.51 -14.55 -2.83
C GLU A 150 -4.34 -14.69 -3.81
N ILE A 151 -4.45 -14.07 -4.99
CA ILE A 151 -3.40 -14.12 -6.03
C ILE A 151 -2.51 -12.88 -5.87
N PRO A 152 -1.22 -13.02 -5.60
CA PRO A 152 -0.31 -11.89 -5.54
C PRO A 152 -0.38 -11.04 -6.80
N ASP A 153 -0.64 -9.75 -6.64
CA ASP A 153 -0.82 -8.76 -7.72
C ASP A 153 -1.95 -9.08 -8.73
N GLY A 154 -2.84 -10.04 -8.41
CA GLY A 154 -3.85 -10.57 -9.33
C GLY A 154 -5.24 -9.97 -9.22
N GLY A 155 -5.48 -9.11 -8.24
CA GLY A 155 -6.79 -8.48 -8.04
C GLY A 155 -7.13 -7.41 -9.08
N PRO A 156 -8.41 -7.02 -9.20
CA PRO A 156 -8.87 -6.01 -10.14
C PRO A 156 -8.15 -4.67 -9.98
N ILE A 157 -7.75 -4.07 -11.09
CA ILE A 157 -7.06 -2.79 -11.13
C ILE A 157 -8.08 -1.67 -10.88
N ILE A 158 -7.72 -0.71 -10.02
CA ILE A 158 -8.51 0.48 -9.72
C ILE A 158 -7.99 1.64 -10.58
N LEU A 159 -6.70 1.93 -10.48
CA LEU A 159 -6.03 3.01 -11.20
C LEU A 159 -4.63 2.58 -11.67
N GLN A 160 -4.23 3.11 -12.82
CA GLN A 160 -2.87 2.98 -13.34
C GLN A 160 -2.37 4.29 -13.92
N LYS A 161 -1.07 4.53 -13.80
CA LYS A 161 -0.42 5.68 -14.44
C LYS A 161 0.95 5.29 -14.99
N ALA A 162 1.14 5.55 -16.29
CA ALA A 162 2.40 5.35 -16.96
C ALA A 162 3.39 6.49 -16.66
N VAL A 163 4.67 6.12 -16.58
CA VAL A 163 5.81 7.00 -16.37
C VAL A 163 6.90 6.64 -17.39
N GLU A 164 7.47 7.66 -18.04
CA GLU A 164 8.51 7.49 -19.05
C GLU A 164 9.85 7.05 -18.42
N VAL A 165 10.49 6.06 -19.05
CA VAL A 165 11.88 5.67 -18.78
C VAL A 165 12.78 6.47 -19.71
N ARG A 166 13.72 7.23 -19.14
CA ARG A 166 14.61 8.13 -19.89
C ARG A 166 16.00 7.52 -20.05
N GLU A 167 16.67 7.93 -21.09
CA GLU A 167 18.07 7.56 -21.31
C GLU A 167 18.92 8.08 -20.14
N GLY A 168 19.80 7.20 -19.64
CA GLY A 168 20.67 7.51 -18.49
C GLY A 168 19.99 7.36 -17.12
N ASP A 169 18.73 6.91 -17.04
CA ASP A 169 18.11 6.61 -15.74
C ASP A 169 18.88 5.54 -14.98
N THR A 170 19.10 5.80 -13.69
CA THR A 170 19.44 4.76 -12.72
C THR A 170 18.17 4.22 -12.07
N PRO A 171 18.22 3.04 -11.41
CA PRO A 171 17.08 2.50 -10.69
C PRO A 171 16.49 3.49 -9.66
N GLU A 172 17.34 4.23 -8.96
CA GLU A 172 16.93 5.21 -7.94
C GLU A 172 16.24 6.44 -8.56
N ILE A 173 16.76 6.94 -9.69
CA ILE A 173 16.17 8.06 -10.43
C ILE A 173 14.78 7.64 -10.95
N LEU A 174 14.69 6.45 -11.52
CA LEU A 174 13.43 5.93 -12.04
C LEU A 174 12.43 5.67 -10.91
N GLN A 175 12.85 5.06 -9.80
CA GLN A 175 12.03 4.85 -8.61
C GLN A 175 11.45 6.18 -8.12
N ARG A 176 12.29 7.19 -7.92
CA ARG A 176 11.85 8.51 -7.46
C ARG A 176 10.83 9.13 -8.40
N ARG A 177 11.06 9.05 -9.72
CA ARG A 177 10.12 9.56 -10.72
C ARG A 177 8.78 8.83 -10.67
N VAL A 178 8.77 7.50 -10.52
CA VAL A 178 7.53 6.71 -10.39
C VAL A 178 6.79 7.09 -9.10
N MET A 179 7.48 7.26 -7.98
CA MET A 179 6.89 7.72 -6.74
C MET A 179 6.21 9.09 -6.90
N GLU A 180 6.94 10.08 -7.42
CA GLU A 180 6.47 11.46 -7.55
C GLU A 180 5.37 11.63 -8.60
N GLN A 181 5.50 10.95 -9.75
CA GLN A 181 4.60 11.13 -10.89
C GLN A 181 3.41 10.17 -10.92
N ALA A 182 3.47 9.06 -10.17
CA ALA A 182 2.42 8.06 -10.18
C ALA A 182 1.97 7.64 -8.77
N GLU A 183 2.82 7.03 -7.94
CA GLU A 183 2.37 6.41 -6.69
C GLU A 183 1.67 7.39 -5.75
N TRP A 184 2.31 8.54 -5.46
CA TRP A 184 1.79 9.54 -4.51
C TRP A 184 0.55 10.28 -5.01
N LEU A 185 0.24 10.15 -6.30
CA LEU A 185 -0.98 10.70 -6.90
C LEU A 185 -2.10 9.65 -6.92
N LEU A 186 -1.78 8.43 -7.35
CA LEU A 186 -2.76 7.38 -7.54
C LEU A 186 -3.33 6.84 -6.23
N LEU A 187 -2.47 6.67 -5.21
CA LEU A 187 -2.90 6.01 -3.97
C LEU A 187 -3.97 6.82 -3.22
N PRO A 188 -3.83 8.15 -3.02
CA PRO A 188 -4.91 8.95 -2.44
C PRO A 188 -6.20 8.95 -3.27
N GLN A 189 -6.11 9.01 -4.61
CA GLN A 189 -7.28 8.95 -5.49
C GLN A 189 -8.00 7.60 -5.38
N ALA A 190 -7.26 6.49 -5.35
CA ALA A 190 -7.84 5.17 -5.18
C ALA A 190 -8.47 5.01 -3.78
N ALA A 191 -7.84 5.57 -2.75
CA ALA A 191 -8.38 5.58 -1.39
C ALA A 191 -9.72 6.31 -1.33
N GLU A 192 -9.84 7.48 -1.98
CA GLU A 192 -11.09 8.23 -2.09
C GLU A 192 -12.17 7.42 -2.79
N ILE A 193 -11.88 6.87 -3.99
CA ILE A 193 -12.83 6.07 -4.78
C ILE A 193 -13.38 4.89 -3.96
N VAL A 194 -12.50 4.11 -3.32
CA VAL A 194 -12.91 2.92 -2.59
C VAL A 194 -13.63 3.29 -1.30
N ALA A 195 -13.19 4.34 -0.59
CA ALA A 195 -13.89 4.83 0.60
C ALA A 195 -15.32 5.30 0.28
N GLU A 196 -15.52 5.97 -0.86
CA GLU A 196 -16.85 6.38 -1.34
C GLU A 196 -17.72 5.16 -1.71
N GLN A 197 -17.15 4.17 -2.40
CA GLN A 197 -17.86 2.92 -2.72
C GLN A 197 -18.36 2.20 -1.46
N LEU A 198 -17.55 2.16 -0.40
CA LEU A 198 -17.92 1.52 0.86
C LEU A 198 -19.03 2.26 1.63
N GLN A 199 -19.10 3.58 1.49
CA GLN A 199 -20.19 4.37 2.10
C GLN A 199 -21.53 4.19 1.39
N ASN A 200 -21.53 3.77 0.13
CA ASN A 200 -22.72 3.60 -0.70
C ASN A 200 -23.25 2.15 -0.69
N GLN A 201 -22.64 1.24 0.09
CA GLN A 201 -23.08 -0.13 0.33
C GLN A 201 -23.96 -0.24 1.57
#